data_5a5bdd66737acd2533495296e2327fd5
#
_entry.id   5a5bdd66737acd2533495296e2327fd5
#
_cell.length_a   1.000
_cell.length_b   1.000
_cell.length_c   1.000
_cell.angle_alpha   90.00
_cell.angle_beta   90.00
_cell.angle_gamma   90.00
#
_symmetry.space_group_name_H-M   'P 1'
#
loop_
_entity.id
_entity.type
_entity.pdbx_description
1 polymer ?
#
loop_
_entity_poly.entity_id
_entity_poly.type
_entity_poly.pdbx_seq_one_letter_code
_entity_poly.pdbx_strand_id
1 'polypeptide(L)'
;FKAINDTRGHAAGDSVLREVARRWQRQLRASDLLVRIGGEEFIVLLPNTTLAQATEVAQKLRLVTCTVPVALGPAGDGPEQAVTVTVSVGVTGLDSVRPEELPLLLETADAALYEAKRAGRNRVAVRAAER
;
A
#
# COMPACT_ATOMS: atom_id res chain seq x y z
N PHE A 1 -5.56 6.35 8.10
CA PHE A 1 -6.35 6.87 6.96
C PHE A 1 -7.77 7.23 7.37
N LYS A 2 -8.42 6.38 8.13
CA LYS A 2 -9.76 6.67 8.65
C LYS A 2 -9.79 8.00 9.43
N ALA A 3 -8.75 8.28 10.20
CA ALA A 3 -8.64 9.52 10.95
C ALA A 3 -8.63 10.76 10.04
N ILE A 4 -8.07 10.67 8.84
CA ILE A 4 -8.06 11.75 7.87
C ILE A 4 -9.48 12.03 7.38
N ASN A 5 -10.23 10.97 7.03
CA ASN A 5 -11.63 11.11 6.64
C ASN A 5 -12.48 11.69 7.76
N ASP A 6 -12.27 11.24 8.99
CA ASP A 6 -13.05 11.69 10.15
C ASP A 6 -12.77 13.15 10.53
N THR A 7 -11.50 13.60 10.39
CA THR A 7 -11.08 14.93 10.82
C THR A 7 -11.09 15.97 9.69
N ARG A 8 -10.88 15.56 8.44
CA ARG A 8 -10.68 16.45 7.28
C ARG A 8 -11.66 16.20 6.14
N GLY A 9 -12.53 15.20 6.27
CA GLY A 9 -13.54 14.85 5.28
C GLY A 9 -13.06 13.90 4.20
N HIS A 10 -14.00 13.35 3.45
CA HIS A 10 -13.72 12.35 2.41
C HIS A 10 -12.93 12.92 1.23
N ALA A 11 -13.10 14.19 0.90
CA ALA A 11 -12.35 14.82 -0.19
C ALA A 11 -10.85 14.86 0.13
N ALA A 12 -10.48 15.14 1.38
CA ALA A 12 -9.09 15.13 1.81
C ALA A 12 -8.54 13.70 1.78
N GLY A 13 -9.33 12.73 2.22
CA GLY A 13 -8.95 11.31 2.16
C GLY A 13 -8.70 10.85 0.73
N ASP A 14 -9.57 11.21 -0.21
CA ASP A 14 -9.39 10.88 -1.63
C ASP A 14 -8.14 11.53 -2.21
N SER A 15 -7.85 12.77 -1.85
CA SER A 15 -6.63 13.46 -2.30
C SER A 15 -5.37 12.76 -1.80
N VAL A 16 -5.37 12.30 -0.55
CA VAL A 16 -4.27 11.53 0.03
C VAL A 16 -4.08 10.22 -0.73
N LEU A 17 -5.15 9.48 -1.00
CA LEU A 17 -5.07 8.21 -1.72
C LEU A 17 -4.53 8.39 -3.13
N ARG A 18 -4.93 9.44 -3.84
CA ARG A 18 -4.41 9.73 -5.19
C ARG A 18 -2.92 10.02 -5.16
N GLU A 19 -2.47 10.82 -4.21
CA GLU A 19 -1.06 11.14 -4.08
C GLU A 19 -0.23 9.92 -3.71
N VAL A 20 -0.71 9.10 -2.79
CA VAL A 20 -0.05 7.85 -2.40
C VAL A 20 0.04 6.91 -3.61
N ALA A 21 -1.04 6.71 -4.35
CA ALA A 21 -1.05 5.88 -5.55
C ALA A 21 -0.06 6.40 -6.60
N ARG A 22 0.03 7.72 -6.79
CA ARG A 22 0.96 8.33 -7.71
C ARG A 22 2.41 8.05 -7.32
N ARG A 23 2.74 8.15 -6.03
CA ARG A 23 4.07 7.84 -5.50
C ARG A 23 4.43 6.39 -5.74
N TRP A 24 3.48 5.49 -5.50
CA TRP A 24 3.69 4.05 -5.70
C TRP A 24 3.91 3.72 -7.17
N GLN A 25 3.12 4.30 -8.08
CA GLN A 25 3.31 4.07 -9.52
C GLN A 25 4.71 4.44 -9.99
N ARG A 26 5.31 5.47 -9.43
CA ARG A 26 6.67 5.87 -9.76
C ARG A 26 7.73 4.86 -9.33
N GLN A 27 7.43 4.04 -8.32
CA GLN A 27 8.33 3.02 -7.82
C GLN A 27 8.17 1.69 -8.56
N LEU A 28 7.12 1.53 -9.33
CA LEU A 28 6.77 0.27 -9.97
C LEU A 28 7.24 0.25 -11.42
N ARG A 29 7.50 -0.97 -11.93
CA ARG A 29 7.85 -1.18 -13.34
C ARG A 29 6.58 -1.15 -14.18
N ALA A 30 6.76 -0.99 -15.52
CA ALA A 30 5.65 -1.01 -16.46
C ALA A 30 4.86 -2.33 -16.41
N SER A 31 5.53 -3.45 -16.09
CA SER A 31 4.90 -4.76 -15.97
C SER A 31 4.20 -5.00 -14.64
N ASP A 32 4.42 -4.14 -13.66
CA ASP A 32 3.76 -4.25 -12.36
C ASP A 32 2.37 -3.64 -12.43
N LEU A 33 1.45 -4.16 -11.63
CA LEU A 33 0.07 -3.69 -11.63
C LEU A 33 -0.32 -3.20 -10.25
N LEU A 34 -0.81 -1.98 -10.17
CA LEU A 34 -1.39 -1.40 -8.96
C LEU A 34 -2.89 -1.27 -9.15
N VAL A 35 -3.67 -1.88 -8.25
CA VAL A 35 -5.12 -1.86 -8.30
C VAL A 35 -5.69 -1.43 -6.95
N ARG A 36 -6.60 -0.48 -6.97
CA ARG A 36 -7.40 -0.13 -5.80
C ARG A 36 -8.63 -1.03 -5.78
N ILE A 37 -8.81 -1.79 -4.70
CA ILE A 37 -9.90 -2.75 -4.60
C ILE A 37 -11.09 -2.24 -3.78
N GLY A 38 -10.95 -1.10 -3.16
CA GLY A 38 -12.02 -0.46 -2.41
C GLY A 38 -11.50 0.28 -1.20
N GLY A 39 -12.22 1.33 -0.76
CA GLY A 39 -11.82 2.12 0.39
C GLY A 39 -10.38 2.60 0.27
N GLU A 40 -9.57 2.16 1.20
CA GLU A 40 -8.15 2.47 1.29
C GLU A 40 -7.24 1.27 0.99
N GLU A 41 -7.79 0.21 0.41
CA GLU A 41 -7.05 -1.02 0.13
C GLU A 41 -6.58 -1.09 -1.32
N PHE A 42 -5.32 -1.53 -1.49
CA PHE A 42 -4.69 -1.71 -2.79
C PHE A 42 -4.06 -3.08 -2.89
N ILE A 43 -3.98 -3.59 -4.11
CA ILE A 43 -3.22 -4.78 -4.45
C ILE A 43 -2.13 -4.37 -5.44
N VAL A 44 -0.93 -4.90 -5.24
CA VAL A 44 0.19 -4.75 -6.17
C VAL A 44 0.60 -6.12 -6.65
N LEU A 45 0.60 -6.32 -7.95
CA LEU A 45 1.06 -7.56 -8.59
C LEU A 45 2.42 -7.32 -9.21
N LEU A 46 3.39 -8.15 -8.85
CA LEU A 46 4.78 -8.04 -9.28
C LEU A 46 5.19 -9.29 -10.06
N PRO A 47 4.97 -9.31 -11.39
CA PRO A 47 5.37 -10.46 -12.20
C PRO A 47 6.89 -10.67 -12.20
N ASN A 48 7.31 -11.92 -12.32
CA ASN A 48 8.74 -12.28 -12.43
C ASN A 48 9.59 -11.68 -11.30
N THR A 49 9.06 -11.74 -10.08
CA THR A 49 9.68 -11.12 -8.92
C THR A 49 9.73 -12.16 -7.79
N THR A 50 10.91 -12.34 -7.19
CA THR A 50 11.06 -13.22 -6.04
C THR A 50 10.40 -12.61 -4.80
N LEU A 51 10.10 -13.43 -3.80
CA LEU A 51 9.54 -12.94 -2.54
C LEU A 51 10.48 -11.92 -1.88
N ALA A 52 11.78 -12.16 -1.93
CA ALA A 52 12.77 -11.22 -1.38
C ALA A 52 12.72 -9.87 -2.11
N GLN A 53 12.65 -9.89 -3.44
CA GLN A 53 12.54 -8.67 -4.25
C GLN A 53 11.20 -7.95 -4.00
N ALA A 54 10.12 -8.70 -3.88
CA ALA A 54 8.80 -8.13 -3.58
C ALA A 54 8.80 -7.45 -2.22
N THR A 55 9.48 -8.03 -1.24
CA THR A 55 9.64 -7.44 0.09
C THR A 55 10.40 -6.11 0.02
N GLU A 56 11.45 -6.04 -0.79
CA GLU A 56 12.18 -4.79 -1.02
C GLU A 56 11.29 -3.72 -1.65
N VAL A 57 10.50 -4.08 -2.64
CA VAL A 57 9.53 -3.17 -3.26
C VAL A 57 8.53 -2.67 -2.21
N ALA A 58 7.98 -3.56 -1.41
CA ALA A 58 7.05 -3.21 -0.34
C ALA A 58 7.65 -2.21 0.64
N GLN A 59 8.92 -2.39 1.03
CA GLN A 59 9.61 -1.44 1.91
C GLN A 59 9.77 -0.07 1.25
N LYS A 60 10.08 -0.03 -0.03
CA LYS A 60 10.15 1.24 -0.78
C LYS A 60 8.80 1.94 -0.80
N LEU A 61 7.72 1.22 -1.06
CA LEU A 61 6.37 1.78 -1.07
C LEU A 61 6.02 2.34 0.31
N ARG A 62 6.33 1.61 1.36
CA ARG A 62 6.10 2.08 2.73
C ARG A 62 6.88 3.36 3.02
N LEU A 63 8.17 3.39 2.68
CA LEU A 63 9.04 4.52 2.97
C LEU A 63 8.64 5.79 2.21
N VAL A 64 8.32 5.69 0.91
CA VAL A 64 7.88 6.86 0.15
C VAL A 64 6.54 7.40 0.63
N THR A 65 5.76 6.56 1.31
CA THR A 65 4.49 6.97 1.90
C THR A 65 4.70 7.77 3.18
N CYS A 66 5.57 7.31 4.08
CA CYS A 66 5.68 7.89 5.42
C CYS A 66 6.78 8.96 5.54
N THR A 67 7.74 9.04 4.61
CA THR A 67 8.86 9.99 4.73
C THR A 67 8.55 11.38 4.21
N VAL A 68 7.59 11.50 3.29
CA VAL A 68 7.21 12.79 2.71
C VAL A 68 5.75 13.06 3.03
N PRO A 69 5.42 14.12 3.78
CA PRO A 69 4.04 14.47 4.05
C PRO A 69 3.25 14.72 2.77
N VAL A 70 1.96 14.41 2.81
CA VAL A 70 1.04 14.67 1.70
C VAL A 70 0.45 16.05 1.87
N ALA A 71 0.58 16.90 0.86
CA ALA A 71 -0.01 18.23 0.86
C ALA A 71 -1.52 18.13 0.66
N LEU A 72 -2.26 18.81 1.53
CA LEU A 72 -3.73 18.87 1.47
C LEU A 72 -4.24 20.19 0.88
N GLY A 73 -3.34 21.13 0.62
CA GLY A 73 -3.70 22.48 0.24
C GLY A 73 -4.09 23.33 1.45
N PRO A 74 -4.35 24.63 1.24
CA PRO A 74 -4.76 25.53 2.32
C PRO A 74 -6.18 25.24 2.77
N ALA A 75 -6.43 25.39 4.08
CA ALA A 75 -7.77 25.35 4.64
C ALA A 75 -8.31 26.78 4.64
N GLY A 76 -9.10 27.14 3.61
CA GLY A 76 -9.58 28.49 3.43
C GLY A 76 -8.43 29.46 3.12
N ASP A 77 -8.35 30.57 3.87
CA ASP A 77 -7.28 31.55 3.73
C ASP A 77 -6.05 31.22 4.61
N GLY A 78 -6.03 30.05 5.24
CA GLY A 78 -4.95 29.62 6.11
C GLY A 78 -3.73 29.11 5.35
N PRO A 79 -2.65 28.74 6.08
CA PRO A 79 -1.47 28.16 5.46
C PRO A 79 -1.78 26.78 4.86
N GLU A 80 -0.96 26.38 3.89
CA GLU A 80 -1.06 25.05 3.30
C GLU A 80 -0.83 23.99 4.39
N GLN A 81 -1.66 22.94 4.36
CA GLN A 81 -1.60 21.85 5.32
C GLN A 81 -0.97 20.61 4.69
N ALA A 82 -0.30 19.83 5.51
CA ALA A 82 0.28 18.55 5.10
C ALA A 82 -0.01 17.51 6.18
N VAL A 83 -0.09 16.26 5.78
CA VAL A 83 -0.34 15.14 6.70
C VAL A 83 0.66 14.03 6.43
N THR A 84 1.16 13.43 7.50
CA THR A 84 1.98 12.22 7.42
C THR A 84 1.07 11.01 7.37
N VAL A 85 1.30 10.16 6.36
CA VAL A 85 0.51 8.95 6.13
C VAL A 85 1.42 7.75 6.24
N THR A 86 0.92 6.67 6.80
CA THR A 86 1.64 5.40 6.84
C THR A 86 0.83 4.32 6.13
N VAL A 87 1.51 3.26 5.72
CA VAL A 87 0.87 2.10 5.11
C VAL A 87 1.38 0.82 5.79
N SER A 88 0.48 -0.13 5.95
CA SER A 88 0.81 -1.49 6.35
C SER A 88 0.75 -2.36 5.11
N VAL A 89 1.72 -3.25 4.94
CA VAL A 89 1.84 -4.07 3.72
C VAL A 89 1.99 -5.53 4.09
N GLY A 90 1.18 -6.38 3.47
CA GLY A 90 1.35 -7.82 3.52
C GLY A 90 1.92 -8.31 2.19
N VAL A 91 2.96 -9.13 2.25
CA VAL A 91 3.66 -9.62 1.06
C VAL A 91 3.65 -11.12 1.04
N THR A 92 3.36 -11.68 -0.13
CA THR A 92 3.50 -13.12 -0.38
C THR A 92 3.97 -13.36 -1.81
N GLY A 93 4.33 -14.58 -2.11
CA GLY A 93 4.72 -14.96 -3.46
C GLY A 93 4.81 -16.46 -3.62
N LEU A 94 4.77 -16.89 -4.88
CA LEU A 94 5.00 -18.26 -5.31
C LEU A 94 5.87 -18.23 -6.56
N ASP A 95 6.70 -19.24 -6.72
CA ASP A 95 7.39 -19.47 -7.99
C ASP A 95 6.37 -20.04 -8.99
N SER A 96 6.36 -19.51 -10.22
CA SER A 96 5.51 -20.00 -11.30
C SER A 96 4.02 -20.06 -10.90
N VAL A 97 3.43 -18.91 -10.62
CA VAL A 97 2.03 -18.79 -10.22
C VAL A 97 1.09 -19.20 -11.36
N ARG A 98 0.16 -20.09 -11.06
CA ARG A 98 -0.95 -20.44 -11.96
C ARG A 98 -2.17 -19.58 -11.64
N PRO A 99 -3.03 -19.27 -12.64
CA PRO A 99 -4.22 -18.44 -12.39
C PRO A 99 -5.11 -18.94 -11.25
N GLU A 100 -5.28 -20.24 -11.10
CA GLU A 100 -6.10 -20.84 -10.05
C GLU A 100 -5.49 -20.68 -8.65
N GLU A 101 -4.21 -20.26 -8.55
CA GLU A 101 -3.54 -20.01 -7.29
C GLU A 101 -3.68 -18.56 -6.80
N LEU A 102 -4.26 -17.67 -7.60
CA LEU A 102 -4.46 -16.27 -7.19
C LEU A 102 -5.25 -16.13 -5.89
N PRO A 103 -6.36 -16.88 -5.68
CA PRO A 103 -7.06 -16.80 -4.39
C PRO A 103 -6.18 -17.17 -3.20
N LEU A 104 -5.29 -18.15 -3.34
CA LEU A 104 -4.34 -18.52 -2.31
C LEU A 104 -3.36 -17.38 -2.00
N LEU A 105 -2.84 -16.72 -3.03
CA LEU A 105 -1.94 -15.58 -2.84
C LEU A 105 -2.64 -14.43 -2.15
N LEU A 106 -3.85 -14.09 -2.57
CA LEU A 106 -4.62 -13.01 -1.96
C LEU A 106 -4.92 -13.28 -0.49
N GLU A 107 -5.32 -14.50 -0.17
CA GLU A 107 -5.59 -14.91 1.21
C GLU A 107 -4.34 -14.84 2.07
N THR A 108 -3.20 -15.31 1.55
CA THR A 108 -1.93 -15.30 2.28
C THR A 108 -1.40 -13.88 2.49
N ALA A 109 -1.50 -13.01 1.48
CA ALA A 109 -1.13 -11.62 1.61
C ALA A 109 -2.01 -10.89 2.62
N ASP A 110 -3.30 -11.20 2.63
CA ASP A 110 -4.26 -10.63 3.57
C ASP A 110 -3.94 -11.03 5.02
N ALA A 111 -3.56 -12.28 5.24
CA ALA A 111 -3.11 -12.74 6.55
C ALA A 111 -1.84 -12.01 7.01
N ALA A 112 -0.88 -11.81 6.10
CA ALA A 112 0.33 -11.05 6.38
C ALA A 112 0.00 -9.58 6.70
N LEU A 113 -0.92 -8.98 5.95
CA LEU A 113 -1.38 -7.60 6.21
C LEU A 113 -2.00 -7.49 7.60
N TYR A 114 -2.81 -8.45 7.98
CA TYR A 114 -3.40 -8.49 9.32
C TYR A 114 -2.32 -8.51 10.40
N GLU A 115 -1.27 -9.30 10.21
CA GLU A 115 -0.13 -9.35 11.13
C GLU A 115 0.56 -7.99 11.24
N ALA A 116 0.79 -7.31 10.10
CA ALA A 116 1.39 -5.97 10.07
C ALA A 116 0.55 -4.96 10.85
N LYS A 117 -0.77 -4.99 10.68
CA LYS A 117 -1.68 -4.10 11.40
C LYS A 117 -1.69 -4.39 12.90
N ARG A 118 -1.69 -5.66 13.28
CA ARG A 118 -1.65 -6.05 14.70
C ARG A 118 -0.33 -5.72 15.38
N ALA A 119 0.77 -5.77 14.64
CA ALA A 119 2.09 -5.48 15.18
C ALA A 119 2.38 -3.99 15.37
N GLY A 120 1.46 -3.12 14.99
CA GLY A 120 1.61 -1.68 15.21
C GLY A 120 1.49 -0.82 13.95
N ARG A 121 1.14 -1.40 12.81
CA ARG A 121 1.03 -0.70 11.53
C ARG A 121 2.36 -0.13 11.03
N ASN A 122 2.37 0.59 9.94
CA ASN A 122 3.54 1.20 9.33
C ASN A 122 4.71 0.21 9.23
N ARG A 123 4.45 -0.93 8.62
CA ARG A 123 5.45 -1.99 8.47
C ARG A 123 5.06 -2.96 7.37
N VAL A 124 6.03 -3.75 6.97
CA VAL A 124 5.84 -4.84 6.03
C VAL A 124 5.87 -6.16 6.79
N ALA A 125 4.89 -7.01 6.55
CA ALA A 125 4.89 -8.40 7.01
C ALA A 125 4.94 -9.32 5.80
N VAL A 126 5.71 -10.38 5.91
CA VAL A 126 5.95 -11.33 4.81
C VAL A 126 5.49 -12.70 5.23
N ARG A 127 4.80 -13.38 4.34
CA ARG A 127 4.36 -14.75 4.57
C ARG A 127 4.49 -15.55 3.27
N ALA A 128 5.23 -16.63 3.29
CA ALA A 128 5.34 -17.50 2.13
C ALA A 128 4.00 -18.19 1.86
N ALA A 129 3.61 -18.26 0.61
CA ALA A 129 2.43 -19.03 0.22
C ALA A 129 2.83 -20.50 0.06
N GLU A 130 1.94 -21.39 0.48
CA GLU A 130 2.14 -22.83 0.38
C GLU A 130 1.02 -23.43 -0.45
N ARG A 131 1.39 -24.20 -1.47
CA ARG A 131 0.44 -24.91 -2.31
C ARG A 131 -0.24 -26.07 -1.58
#